data_94a7fb71e4559d95efe7c9fc5d388565
#
_entry.id   94a7fb71e4559d95efe7c9fc5d388565
#
_cell.length_a   1.000
_cell.length_b   1.000
_cell.length_c   1.000
_cell.angle_alpha   90.00
_cell.angle_beta   90.00
_cell.angle_gamma   90.00
#
_symmetry.space_group_name_H-M   'P 1'
#
loop_
_entity.id
_entity.type
_entity.pdbx_description
1 polymer ?
#
loop_
_entity_poly.entity_id
_entity_poly.type
_entity_poly.pdbx_seq_one_letter_code
_entity_poly.pdbx_strand_id
1 'polypeptide(L)'
;MAGEVILIIEDNDKNLKLVRDVLQFNGFETAEAMTAEDGLVLARSKQPVLILMDIQLPGMDGFAALRQLRADPITQSTLVIAVTASAMERDRQKILEAGFDGYLSKPIQVKTFVEEIRTVLAKR
;
A
#
# COMPACT_ATOMS: atom_id res chain seq x y z
N MET A 1 -2.90 17.47 -2.10
CA MET A 1 -3.05 18.43 -1.01
C MET A 1 -2.16 18.05 0.14
N ALA A 2 -1.48 19.02 0.75
CA ALA A 2 -0.66 18.73 1.92
C ALA A 2 -1.54 18.16 3.03
N GLY A 3 -1.02 17.18 3.75
CA GLY A 3 -1.75 16.54 4.83
C GLY A 3 -2.52 15.28 4.46
N GLU A 4 -2.55 14.90 3.20
CA GLU A 4 -3.12 13.60 2.83
C GLU A 4 -2.20 12.49 3.34
N VAL A 5 -2.81 11.48 3.98
CA VAL A 5 -2.05 10.41 4.63
C VAL A 5 -1.99 9.19 3.74
N ILE A 6 -0.79 8.65 3.57
CA ILE A 6 -0.57 7.35 2.94
C ILE A 6 -0.08 6.39 4.02
N LEU A 7 -0.76 5.25 4.15
CA LEU A 7 -0.38 4.22 5.09
C LEU A 7 0.56 3.23 4.43
N ILE A 8 1.69 2.97 5.07
CA ILE A 8 2.69 2.02 4.58
C ILE A 8 2.68 0.80 5.49
N ILE A 9 2.41 -0.37 4.90
CA ILE A 9 2.43 -1.64 5.65
C ILE A 9 3.59 -2.47 5.08
N GLU A 10 4.70 -2.50 5.81
CA GLU A 10 5.96 -3.08 5.36
C GLU A 10 6.76 -3.53 6.57
N ASP A 11 7.27 -4.76 6.56
CA ASP A 11 8.05 -5.29 7.68
C ASP A 11 9.56 -5.09 7.56
N ASN A 12 10.05 -4.62 6.41
CA ASN A 12 11.47 -4.35 6.20
C ASN A 12 11.78 -2.87 6.46
N ASP A 13 12.60 -2.59 7.48
CA ASP A 13 12.92 -1.23 7.89
C ASP A 13 13.50 -0.36 6.78
N LYS A 14 14.35 -0.94 5.94
CA LYS A 14 15.01 -0.19 4.86
C LYS A 14 14.01 0.22 3.79
N ASN A 15 13.12 -0.69 3.42
CA ASN A 15 12.07 -0.38 2.44
C ASN A 15 11.09 0.63 3.01
N LEU A 16 10.71 0.48 4.27
CA LEU A 16 9.83 1.39 4.96
C LEU A 16 10.40 2.81 4.95
N LYS A 17 11.68 2.94 5.31
CA LYS A 17 12.35 4.24 5.34
C LYS A 17 12.39 4.88 3.95
N LEU A 18 12.74 4.11 2.93
CA LEU A 18 12.81 4.60 1.56
C LEU A 18 11.44 5.14 1.10
N VAL A 19 10.41 4.35 1.30
CA VAL A 19 9.05 4.71 0.89
C VAL A 19 8.58 5.95 1.65
N ARG A 20 8.78 5.97 2.96
CA ARG A 20 8.42 7.12 3.79
C ARG A 20 9.10 8.40 3.32
N ASP A 21 10.42 8.33 3.10
CA ASP A 21 11.18 9.52 2.73
C ASP A 21 10.72 10.07 1.37
N VAL A 22 10.46 9.19 0.41
CA VAL A 22 9.99 9.61 -0.91
C VAL A 22 8.60 10.25 -0.82
N LEU A 23 7.69 9.65 -0.05
CA LEU A 23 6.34 10.18 0.10
C LEU A 23 6.34 11.53 0.80
N GLN A 24 7.11 11.67 1.86
CA GLN A 24 7.19 12.94 2.59
C GLN A 24 7.81 14.03 1.73
N PHE A 25 8.80 13.68 0.93
CA PHE A 25 9.39 14.63 -0.02
C PHE A 25 8.35 15.14 -1.01
N ASN A 26 7.37 14.32 -1.36
CA ASN A 26 6.30 14.67 -2.30
C ASN A 26 5.07 15.28 -1.62
N GLY A 27 5.17 15.66 -0.35
CA GLY A 27 4.13 16.40 0.34
C GLY A 27 3.07 15.57 1.05
N PHE A 28 3.26 14.25 1.13
CA PHE A 28 2.31 13.39 1.85
C PHE A 28 2.71 13.23 3.31
N GLU A 29 1.72 13.07 4.15
CA GLU A 29 1.96 12.55 5.50
C GLU A 29 1.93 11.03 5.43
N THR A 30 2.66 10.37 6.33
CA THR A 30 2.75 8.91 6.32
C THR A 30 2.35 8.34 7.67
N ALA A 31 1.69 7.19 7.63
CA ALA A 31 1.49 6.32 8.79
C ALA A 31 2.15 4.98 8.46
N GLU A 32 2.65 4.28 9.46
CA GLU A 32 3.48 3.10 9.25
C GLU A 32 3.02 1.95 10.12
N ALA A 33 3.01 0.75 9.54
CA ALA A 33 2.76 -0.49 10.26
C ALA A 33 3.70 -1.56 9.74
N MET A 34 4.16 -2.43 10.62
CA MET A 34 5.05 -3.53 10.24
C MET A 34 4.33 -4.86 10.15
N THR A 35 3.05 -4.90 10.52
CA THR A 35 2.20 -6.09 10.38
C THR A 35 0.88 -5.69 9.73
N ALA A 36 0.22 -6.67 9.12
CA ALA A 36 -1.09 -6.42 8.52
C ALA A 36 -2.12 -6.03 9.59
N GLU A 37 -2.07 -6.68 10.75
CA GLU A 37 -2.99 -6.41 11.84
C GLU A 37 -2.92 -4.96 12.31
N ASP A 38 -1.70 -4.46 12.54
CA ASP A 38 -1.51 -3.06 12.92
C ASP A 38 -1.93 -2.13 11.78
N GLY A 39 -1.67 -2.54 10.55
CA GLY A 39 -2.08 -1.78 9.37
C GLY A 39 -3.58 -1.62 9.28
N LEU A 40 -4.34 -2.68 9.57
CA LEU A 40 -5.80 -2.62 9.54
C LEU A 40 -6.34 -1.64 10.59
N VAL A 41 -5.74 -1.62 11.78
CA VAL A 41 -6.13 -0.68 12.83
C VAL A 41 -5.89 0.76 12.37
N LEU A 42 -4.70 1.03 11.80
CA LEU A 42 -4.38 2.37 11.31
C LEU A 42 -5.24 2.78 10.11
N ALA A 43 -5.59 1.83 9.24
CA ALA A 43 -6.46 2.12 8.11
C ALA A 43 -7.81 2.64 8.58
N ARG A 44 -8.39 2.06 9.63
CA ARG A 44 -9.65 2.53 10.19
C ARG A 44 -9.51 3.88 10.87
N SER A 45 -8.48 4.04 11.69
CA SER A 45 -8.33 5.25 12.51
C SER A 45 -7.85 6.46 11.71
N LYS A 46 -6.95 6.27 10.75
CA LYS A 46 -6.37 7.36 9.98
C LYS A 46 -7.12 7.64 8.69
N GLN A 47 -7.87 6.69 8.18
CA GLN A 47 -8.57 6.78 6.91
C GLN A 47 -7.68 7.36 5.80
N PRO A 48 -6.57 6.67 5.47
CA PRO A 48 -5.61 7.18 4.49
C PRO A 48 -6.23 7.26 3.10
N VAL A 49 -5.66 8.10 2.24
CA VAL A 49 -6.10 8.16 0.85
C VAL A 49 -5.61 6.98 0.04
N LEU A 50 -4.52 6.33 0.51
CA LEU A 50 -3.88 5.22 -0.17
C LEU A 50 -3.15 4.36 0.84
N ILE A 51 -3.15 3.04 0.60
CA ILE A 51 -2.37 2.09 1.38
C ILE A 51 -1.36 1.43 0.45
N LEU A 52 -0.10 1.41 0.87
CA LEU A 52 0.95 0.61 0.23
C LEU A 52 1.12 -0.63 1.08
N MET A 53 0.84 -1.80 0.50
CA MET A 53 0.81 -3.05 1.27
C MET A 53 1.74 -4.09 0.69
N ASP A 54 2.75 -4.48 1.46
CA ASP A 54 3.58 -5.64 1.13
C ASP A 54 2.70 -6.88 1.17
N ILE A 55 2.74 -7.68 0.11
CA ILE A 55 1.95 -8.92 0.04
C ILE A 55 2.54 -9.99 0.96
N GLN A 56 3.86 -10.02 1.10
CA GLN A 56 4.57 -11.07 1.83
C GLN A 56 4.88 -10.66 3.26
N LEU A 57 3.84 -10.43 4.03
CA LEU A 57 3.99 -10.08 5.44
C LEU A 57 3.94 -11.36 6.30
N PRO A 58 4.65 -11.39 7.43
CA PRO A 58 4.53 -12.51 8.37
C PRO A 58 3.12 -12.51 8.99
N GLY A 59 2.58 -13.70 9.23
CA GLY A 59 1.24 -13.84 9.75
C GLY A 59 0.20 -13.64 8.68
N MET A 60 -0.64 -12.60 8.81
CA MET A 60 -1.65 -12.28 7.81
C MET A 60 -0.98 -11.66 6.58
N ASP A 61 -1.16 -12.26 5.41
CA ASP A 61 -0.58 -11.72 4.18
C ASP A 61 -1.42 -10.58 3.60
N GLY A 62 -0.91 -9.96 2.53
CA GLY A 62 -1.58 -8.82 1.92
C GLY A 62 -2.93 -9.15 1.30
N PHE A 63 -3.11 -10.37 0.78
CA PHE A 63 -4.41 -10.76 0.20
C PHE A 63 -5.48 -10.86 1.28
N ALA A 64 -5.15 -11.48 2.41
CA ALA A 64 -6.08 -11.59 3.53
C ALA A 64 -6.41 -10.22 4.11
N ALA A 65 -5.41 -9.34 4.22
CA ALA A 65 -5.63 -7.98 4.70
C ALA A 65 -6.54 -7.20 3.76
N LEU A 66 -6.36 -7.34 2.45
CA LEU A 66 -7.22 -6.66 1.47
C LEU A 66 -8.67 -7.11 1.63
N ARG A 67 -8.91 -8.41 1.82
CA ARG A 67 -10.28 -8.90 2.02
C ARG A 67 -10.93 -8.24 3.23
N GLN A 68 -10.18 -8.07 4.32
CA GLN A 68 -10.71 -7.41 5.51
C GLN A 68 -10.97 -5.93 5.27
N LEU A 69 -10.10 -5.25 4.53
CA LEU A 69 -10.33 -3.84 4.17
C LEU A 69 -11.62 -3.69 3.37
N ARG A 70 -11.87 -4.58 2.41
CA ARG A 70 -13.06 -4.50 1.55
C ARG A 70 -14.34 -4.89 2.26
N ALA A 71 -14.23 -5.66 3.35
CA ALA A 71 -15.38 -6.06 4.15
C ALA A 71 -15.79 -5.00 5.19
N ASP A 72 -14.94 -4.02 5.44
CA ASP A 72 -15.20 -2.97 6.44
C ASP A 72 -15.73 -1.72 5.73
N PRO A 73 -16.94 -1.23 6.06
CA PRO A 73 -17.50 -0.04 5.41
C PRO A 73 -16.61 1.20 5.50
N ILE A 74 -15.77 1.31 6.52
CA ILE A 74 -14.88 2.46 6.71
C ILE A 74 -13.75 2.44 5.70
N THR A 75 -13.24 1.24 5.33
CA THR A 75 -12.05 1.10 4.50
C THR A 75 -12.32 0.48 3.13
N GLN A 76 -13.57 0.11 2.85
CA GLN A 76 -13.89 -0.65 1.62
C GLN A 76 -13.52 0.07 0.32
N SER A 77 -13.49 1.39 0.32
CA SER A 77 -13.18 2.18 -0.87
C SER A 77 -11.75 2.73 -0.87
N THR A 78 -10.95 2.43 0.15
CA THR A 78 -9.58 2.92 0.23
C THR A 78 -8.75 2.31 -0.90
N LEU A 79 -7.99 3.14 -1.60
CA LEU A 79 -7.10 2.65 -2.66
C LEU A 79 -5.93 1.89 -2.04
N VAL A 80 -5.59 0.75 -2.64
CA VAL A 80 -4.52 -0.12 -2.13
C VAL A 80 -3.61 -0.54 -3.27
N ILE A 81 -2.31 -0.27 -3.12
CA ILE A 81 -1.28 -0.74 -4.04
C ILE A 81 -0.55 -1.90 -3.38
N ALA A 82 -0.46 -3.02 -4.07
CA ALA A 82 0.33 -4.17 -3.61
C ALA A 82 1.80 -3.94 -3.91
N VAL A 83 2.66 -4.29 -2.95
CA VAL A 83 4.11 -4.28 -3.15
C VAL A 83 4.58 -5.73 -3.10
N THR A 84 5.26 -6.19 -4.15
CA THR A 84 5.60 -7.61 -4.29
C THR A 84 7.03 -7.80 -4.75
N ALA A 85 7.65 -8.91 -4.32
CA ALA A 85 8.97 -9.30 -4.81
C ALA A 85 8.88 -9.96 -6.19
N SER A 86 7.70 -10.33 -6.67
CA SER A 86 7.51 -11.00 -7.95
C SER A 86 6.97 -10.05 -9.00
N ALA A 87 7.62 -10.03 -10.17
CA ALA A 87 7.18 -9.25 -11.33
C ALA A 87 6.57 -10.13 -12.42
N MET A 88 6.26 -11.39 -12.12
CA MET A 88 5.72 -12.31 -13.13
C MET A 88 4.28 -11.93 -13.50
N GLU A 89 3.95 -12.08 -14.77
CA GLU A 89 2.65 -11.68 -15.30
C GLU A 89 1.48 -12.34 -14.57
N ARG A 90 1.59 -13.65 -14.30
CA ARG A 90 0.51 -14.35 -13.61
C ARG A 90 0.29 -13.85 -12.18
N ASP A 91 1.35 -13.40 -11.52
CA ASP A 91 1.24 -12.85 -10.18
C ASP A 91 0.60 -11.47 -10.22
N ARG A 92 0.95 -10.68 -11.24
CA ARG A 92 0.33 -9.39 -11.48
C ARG A 92 -1.18 -9.54 -11.71
N GLN A 93 -1.59 -10.51 -12.54
CA GLN A 93 -3.00 -10.78 -12.80
C GLN A 93 -3.73 -11.17 -11.52
N LYS A 94 -3.11 -12.03 -10.71
CA LYS A 94 -3.67 -12.48 -9.45
C LYS A 94 -3.89 -11.31 -8.49
N ILE A 95 -2.94 -10.40 -8.42
CA ILE A 95 -3.01 -9.20 -7.59
C ILE A 95 -4.17 -8.31 -8.04
N LEU A 96 -4.27 -8.04 -9.32
CA LEU A 96 -5.32 -7.17 -9.84
C LEU A 96 -6.70 -7.81 -9.70
N GLU A 97 -6.82 -9.12 -9.93
CA GLU A 97 -8.07 -9.85 -9.76
C GLU A 97 -8.53 -9.87 -8.31
N ALA A 98 -7.60 -9.83 -7.36
CA ALA A 98 -7.94 -9.79 -5.94
C ALA A 98 -8.56 -8.45 -5.51
N GLY A 99 -8.40 -7.40 -6.32
CA GLY A 99 -8.99 -6.11 -6.04
C GLY A 99 -8.01 -5.02 -5.61
N PHE A 100 -6.71 -5.27 -5.74
CA PHE A 100 -5.73 -4.20 -5.56
C PHE A 100 -5.86 -3.20 -6.70
N ASP A 101 -5.64 -1.93 -6.40
CA ASP A 101 -5.79 -0.84 -7.37
C ASP A 101 -4.53 -0.61 -8.21
N GLY A 102 -3.42 -1.20 -7.80
CA GLY A 102 -2.16 -1.15 -8.54
C GLY A 102 -1.16 -2.08 -7.90
N TYR A 103 0.03 -2.16 -8.49
CA TYR A 103 1.09 -2.95 -7.88
C TYR A 103 2.46 -2.36 -8.19
N LEU A 104 3.42 -2.65 -7.32
CA LEU A 104 4.81 -2.26 -7.47
C LEU A 104 5.67 -3.47 -7.16
N SER A 105 6.72 -3.69 -7.94
CA SER A 105 7.65 -4.77 -7.68
C SER A 105 8.88 -4.25 -6.93
N LYS A 106 9.45 -5.10 -6.09
CA LYS A 106 10.71 -4.81 -5.40
C LYS A 106 11.87 -5.21 -6.30
N PRO A 107 12.99 -4.51 -6.27
CA PRO A 107 13.29 -3.35 -5.43
C PRO A 107 12.55 -2.10 -5.91
N ILE A 108 12.17 -1.24 -4.96
CA ILE A 108 11.44 -0.01 -5.26
C ILE A 108 12.34 0.94 -6.04
N GLN A 109 11.88 1.38 -7.21
CA GLN A 109 12.53 2.41 -8.00
C GLN A 109 11.74 3.71 -7.86
N VAL A 110 12.40 4.75 -7.41
CA VAL A 110 11.74 6.01 -7.00
C VAL A 110 10.84 6.57 -8.10
N LYS A 111 11.34 6.65 -9.33
CA LYS A 111 10.55 7.22 -10.43
C LYS A 111 9.28 6.42 -10.70
N THR A 112 9.39 5.11 -10.83
CA THR A 112 8.25 4.23 -11.08
C THR A 112 7.25 4.29 -9.92
N PHE A 113 7.77 4.31 -8.69
CA PHE A 113 6.97 4.39 -7.48
C PHE A 113 6.10 5.65 -7.47
N VAL A 114 6.70 6.81 -7.71
CA VAL A 114 5.96 8.07 -7.70
C VAL A 114 4.91 8.11 -8.81
N GLU A 115 5.27 7.61 -10.01
CA GLU A 115 4.33 7.56 -11.13
C GLU A 115 3.12 6.67 -10.82
N GLU A 116 3.35 5.52 -10.21
CA GLU A 116 2.27 4.60 -9.86
C GLU A 116 1.36 5.19 -8.79
N ILE A 117 1.93 5.83 -7.77
CA ILE A 117 1.16 6.52 -6.74
C ILE A 117 0.21 7.54 -7.38
N ARG A 118 0.73 8.37 -8.27
CA ARG A 118 -0.08 9.40 -8.94
C ARG A 118 -1.15 8.81 -9.83
N THR A 119 -0.82 7.72 -10.54
CA THR A 119 -1.79 7.04 -11.42
C THR A 119 -2.95 6.48 -10.60
N VAL A 120 -2.66 5.84 -9.49
CA VAL A 120 -3.70 5.25 -8.64
C VAL A 120 -4.53 6.35 -7.97
N LEU A 121 -3.89 7.40 -7.44
CA LEU A 121 -4.63 8.50 -6.81
C LEU A 121 -5.56 9.23 -7.78
N ALA A 122 -5.23 9.23 -9.07
CA ALA A 122 -6.09 9.85 -10.08
C ALA A 122 -7.42 9.09 -10.25
N LYS A 123 -7.53 7.88 -9.73
CA LYS A 123 -8.77 7.09 -9.81
C LYS A 123 -9.81 7.44 -8.76
N ARG A 124 -9.42 8.20 -7.75
CA ARG A 124 -10.35 8.56 -6.68
C ARG A 124 -11.35 9.66 -7.07
#